data_af012ee54d2723cab713d1e671de15a3
#
_entry.id   af012ee54d2723cab713d1e671de15a3
#
_cell.length_a   1.000
_cell.length_b   1.000
_cell.length_c   1.000
_cell.angle_alpha   90.00
_cell.angle_beta   90.00
_cell.angle_gamma   90.00
#
_symmetry.space_group_name_H-M   'P 1'
#
loop_
_entity.id
_entity.type
_entity.pdbx_description
1 polymer ?
#
loop_
_entity_poly.entity_id
_entity_poly.type
_entity_poly.pdbx_seq_one_letter_code
_entity_poly.pdbx_strand_id
1 'polypeptide(L)'
;MTTHLLIAVSVSILSAGCMQNNNTTHDQDSVDSTAIAAINADTYAKNVAALSSDEFEGRKPFTKGDTLTVNYIESQFKALGLQPGNGTSFFQEVPMVEISSKPVNPILTFKGDKGALSVQYLDDYVIGTRRLEEQINIPSTDLVFAGFGIVAPEYKWNDYENLDVKGKTVIVLASDPGHYDKNLFKADTMTYYGRWTYKFEEAGRQGAAGVLIIHDTKAASYGWDVVRTGWSGPQMDLDNKENAEPKAMYEGWISTNTAQQLFKMAGISNQVIESAKKPGFKAVPLSVSTSVQLKNSFKYAKSNNVIAKIEGTKRADETIIYTAHWDHLGIGETVNGDSIYNGAVDNAAGVAALFEIAKAFQAAKVKPERTIVFMAVTAEEQGLLGSAYYSNNPIYPINKTVANLNMDAFSPLGETKDVSIVGFGQSEIDDYVIRSAHKFGRTVRGENNPTSGGFYRSDHFNFVKKGIPGLFMGSGNELISKDTVAIANRKKALTGRYHAPSDQLDDNWDFGGIMADIRLFFDVGYSLSLEKTFPQFKIMSEFRELGEKRTAK
;
A
#
# COMPACT_ATOMS: atom_id res chain seq x y z
N MET A 1 43.14 29.62 -78.46
CA MET A 1 43.77 28.33 -78.15
C MET A 1 43.19 27.81 -76.85
N THR A 2 42.17 27.01 -76.93
CA THR A 2 41.42 26.50 -75.82
C THR A 2 41.46 24.98 -75.90
N THR A 3 42.10 24.37 -74.91
CA THR A 3 42.28 22.92 -74.86
C THR A 3 41.16 22.35 -73.94
N HIS A 4 40.33 21.48 -74.53
CA HIS A 4 39.30 20.74 -73.78
C HIS A 4 39.89 19.46 -73.20
N LEU A 5 39.72 19.24 -71.89
CA LEU A 5 40.07 18.02 -71.17
C LEU A 5 38.81 17.20 -71.00
N LEU A 6 38.74 16.01 -71.56
CA LEU A 6 37.68 15.02 -71.36
C LEU A 6 38.01 14.19 -70.13
N ILE A 7 37.09 14.18 -69.14
CA ILE A 7 37.15 13.28 -68.01
C ILE A 7 36.16 12.14 -68.24
N ALA A 8 36.69 10.92 -68.36
CA ALA A 8 35.89 9.70 -68.41
C ALA A 8 35.44 9.29 -66.96
N VAL A 9 34.13 9.17 -66.74
CA VAL A 9 33.56 8.68 -65.50
C VAL A 9 33.30 7.19 -65.66
N SER A 10 34.01 6.39 -64.85
CA SER A 10 33.77 4.95 -64.73
C SER A 10 32.65 4.71 -63.72
N VAL A 11 31.55 4.12 -64.17
CA VAL A 11 30.43 3.70 -63.28
C VAL A 11 30.73 2.28 -62.78
N SER A 12 31.04 2.15 -61.50
CA SER A 12 31.11 0.86 -60.82
C SER A 12 29.75 0.50 -60.27
N ILE A 13 29.13 -0.57 -60.77
CA ILE A 13 27.89 -1.13 -60.30
C ILE A 13 28.22 -1.96 -59.01
N LEU A 14 27.86 -1.43 -57.85
CA LEU A 14 27.85 -2.19 -56.61
C LEU A 14 26.52 -2.93 -56.53
N SER A 15 26.57 -4.25 -56.58
CA SER A 15 25.46 -5.14 -56.23
C SER A 15 25.18 -5.05 -54.73
N ALA A 16 24.09 -4.38 -54.34
CA ALA A 16 23.57 -4.36 -53.01
C ALA A 16 22.90 -5.71 -52.73
N GLY A 17 23.59 -6.58 -51.97
CA GLY A 17 22.97 -7.74 -51.35
C GLY A 17 21.99 -7.27 -50.27
N CYS A 18 20.70 -7.51 -50.47
CA CYS A 18 19.70 -7.36 -49.42
C CYS A 18 20.00 -8.36 -48.28
N MET A 19 20.70 -7.93 -47.23
CA MET A 19 20.59 -8.57 -45.92
C MET A 19 19.22 -8.20 -45.37
N GLN A 20 18.28 -9.15 -45.39
CA GLN A 20 17.08 -9.07 -44.60
C GLN A 20 17.49 -9.14 -43.12
N ASN A 21 17.61 -7.96 -42.48
CA ASN A 21 17.60 -7.87 -41.03
C ASN A 21 16.19 -8.21 -40.59
N ASN A 22 15.98 -9.47 -40.17
CA ASN A 22 14.85 -9.88 -39.38
C ASN A 22 14.99 -9.33 -37.96
N ASN A 23 15.05 -8.02 -37.81
CA ASN A 23 14.68 -7.37 -36.55
C ASN A 23 13.15 -7.30 -36.58
N THR A 24 12.51 -8.29 -35.97
CA THR A 24 11.15 -8.15 -35.48
C THR A 24 11.19 -7.08 -34.39
N THR A 25 11.12 -5.82 -34.77
CA THR A 25 10.72 -4.74 -33.87
C THR A 25 9.31 -5.12 -33.45
N HIS A 26 9.15 -5.56 -32.19
CA HIS A 26 7.85 -5.70 -31.59
C HIS A 26 7.17 -4.33 -31.77
N ASP A 27 6.03 -4.31 -32.43
CA ASP A 27 5.19 -3.13 -32.52
C ASP A 27 4.69 -2.81 -31.10
N GLN A 28 5.40 -1.91 -30.42
CA GLN A 28 5.11 -1.52 -29.03
C GLN A 28 3.75 -0.82 -28.91
N ASP A 29 3.15 -0.46 -30.03
CA ASP A 29 1.87 0.25 -30.10
C ASP A 29 0.66 -0.68 -30.25
N SER A 30 0.86 -1.99 -30.43
CA SER A 30 -0.24 -2.94 -30.57
C SER A 30 -0.47 -3.80 -29.32
N VAL A 31 -1.74 -4.05 -29.01
CA VAL A 31 -2.17 -4.94 -27.92
C VAL A 31 -2.10 -6.40 -28.40
N ASP A 32 -1.61 -7.33 -27.57
CA ASP A 32 -1.74 -8.77 -27.86
C ASP A 32 -3.20 -9.22 -27.74
N SER A 33 -3.90 -9.20 -28.87
CA SER A 33 -5.32 -9.55 -28.93
C SER A 33 -5.64 -10.96 -28.45
N THR A 34 -4.69 -11.91 -28.60
CA THR A 34 -4.86 -13.30 -28.13
C THR A 34 -4.83 -13.36 -26.61
N ALA A 35 -3.89 -12.66 -25.99
CA ALA A 35 -3.80 -12.55 -24.54
C ALA A 35 -5.02 -11.84 -23.95
N ILE A 36 -5.44 -10.73 -24.55
CA ILE A 36 -6.63 -9.97 -24.09
C ILE A 36 -7.90 -10.81 -24.19
N ALA A 37 -8.05 -11.63 -25.25
CA ALA A 37 -9.22 -12.51 -25.42
C ALA A 37 -9.29 -13.64 -24.37
N ALA A 38 -8.19 -13.98 -23.71
CA ALA A 38 -8.16 -14.97 -22.62
C ALA A 38 -8.76 -14.44 -21.30
N ILE A 39 -8.85 -13.11 -21.14
CA ILE A 39 -9.48 -12.47 -19.97
C ILE A 39 -11.00 -12.56 -20.13
N ASN A 40 -11.65 -13.24 -19.21
CA ASN A 40 -13.07 -13.63 -19.34
C ASN A 40 -13.89 -13.24 -18.12
N ALA A 41 -15.00 -12.52 -18.33
CA ALA A 41 -15.87 -12.03 -17.26
C ALA A 41 -16.58 -13.14 -16.50
N ASP A 42 -16.98 -14.23 -17.19
CA ASP A 42 -17.74 -15.31 -16.54
C ASP A 42 -16.85 -16.10 -15.56
N THR A 43 -15.60 -16.40 -15.96
CA THR A 43 -14.65 -17.07 -15.07
C THR A 43 -14.19 -16.15 -13.94
N TYR A 44 -14.05 -14.86 -14.19
CA TYR A 44 -13.80 -13.86 -13.16
C TYR A 44 -14.93 -13.82 -12.13
N ALA A 45 -16.17 -13.64 -12.58
CA ALA A 45 -17.36 -13.59 -11.72
C ALA A 45 -17.53 -14.87 -10.89
N LYS A 46 -17.24 -16.05 -11.48
CA LYS A 46 -17.26 -17.33 -10.77
C LYS A 46 -16.25 -17.38 -9.63
N ASN A 47 -15.04 -16.87 -9.84
CA ASN A 47 -14.01 -16.83 -8.79
C ASN A 47 -14.36 -15.82 -7.69
N VAL A 48 -14.89 -14.64 -8.05
CA VAL A 48 -15.40 -13.67 -7.06
C VAL A 48 -16.52 -14.28 -6.24
N ALA A 49 -17.52 -14.91 -6.88
CA ALA A 49 -18.64 -15.55 -6.21
C ALA A 49 -18.20 -16.65 -5.23
N ALA A 50 -17.21 -17.45 -5.61
CA ALA A 50 -16.66 -18.48 -4.73
C ALA A 50 -15.98 -17.84 -3.50
N LEU A 51 -15.02 -16.95 -3.72
CA LEU A 51 -14.22 -16.33 -2.65
C LEU A 51 -15.07 -15.47 -1.71
N SER A 52 -16.12 -14.82 -2.20
CA SER A 52 -17.02 -13.98 -1.38
C SER A 52 -18.27 -14.70 -0.90
N SER A 53 -18.32 -16.06 -0.97
CA SER A 53 -19.43 -16.82 -0.42
C SER A 53 -19.32 -16.97 1.10
N ASP A 54 -20.46 -17.19 1.76
CA ASP A 54 -20.54 -17.42 3.21
C ASP A 54 -19.72 -18.63 3.67
N GLU A 55 -19.46 -19.60 2.77
CA GLU A 55 -18.63 -20.76 3.05
C GLU A 55 -17.22 -20.37 3.49
N PHE A 56 -16.69 -19.27 2.95
CA PHE A 56 -15.37 -18.75 3.26
C PHE A 56 -15.34 -17.86 4.52
N GLU A 57 -16.48 -17.68 5.20
CA GLU A 57 -16.59 -16.99 6.50
C GLU A 57 -15.88 -15.62 6.54
N GLY A 58 -15.90 -14.86 5.41
CA GLY A 58 -15.24 -13.56 5.28
C GLY A 58 -13.71 -13.61 5.38
N ARG A 59 -13.08 -14.74 5.17
CA ARG A 59 -11.64 -14.95 4.90
C ARG A 59 -10.67 -14.35 5.94
N LYS A 60 -11.08 -14.25 7.19
CA LYS A 60 -10.19 -13.70 8.22
C LYS A 60 -9.01 -14.64 8.48
N PRO A 61 -7.77 -14.12 8.57
CA PRO A 61 -6.61 -14.91 8.96
C PRO A 61 -6.82 -15.68 10.27
N PHE A 62 -6.24 -16.89 10.38
CA PHE A 62 -6.32 -17.80 11.55
C PHE A 62 -7.70 -18.42 11.80
N THR A 63 -8.59 -18.40 10.82
CA THR A 63 -9.92 -19.01 10.92
C THR A 63 -10.07 -20.17 9.92
N LYS A 64 -11.22 -20.81 9.92
CA LYS A 64 -11.57 -21.79 8.89
C LYS A 64 -11.56 -21.15 7.50
N GLY A 65 -12.01 -19.87 7.40
CA GLY A 65 -12.00 -19.10 6.16
C GLY A 65 -10.60 -18.91 5.57
N ASP A 66 -9.56 -18.69 6.39
CA ASP A 66 -8.16 -18.70 5.97
C ASP A 66 -7.79 -19.99 5.23
N THR A 67 -7.98 -21.13 5.89
CA THR A 67 -7.62 -22.44 5.33
C THR A 67 -8.36 -22.73 4.01
N LEU A 68 -9.65 -22.42 3.94
CA LEU A 68 -10.43 -22.61 2.71
C LEU A 68 -9.92 -21.73 1.58
N THR A 69 -9.60 -20.47 1.90
CA THR A 69 -9.15 -19.48 0.92
C THR A 69 -7.79 -19.83 0.32
N VAL A 70 -6.80 -20.12 1.15
CA VAL A 70 -5.44 -20.43 0.65
C VAL A 70 -5.44 -21.72 -0.19
N ASN A 71 -6.23 -22.73 0.20
CA ASN A 71 -6.40 -23.97 -0.57
C ASN A 71 -7.14 -23.72 -1.89
N TYR A 72 -8.15 -22.86 -1.90
CA TYR A 72 -8.86 -22.49 -3.13
C TYR A 72 -7.91 -21.80 -4.11
N ILE A 73 -7.16 -20.79 -3.67
CA ILE A 73 -6.22 -20.05 -4.50
C ILE A 73 -5.14 -21.00 -5.06
N GLU A 74 -4.56 -21.85 -4.22
CA GLU A 74 -3.59 -22.86 -4.66
C GLU A 74 -4.21 -23.77 -5.75
N SER A 75 -5.45 -24.24 -5.54
CA SER A 75 -6.14 -25.09 -6.51
C SER A 75 -6.35 -24.40 -7.86
N GLN A 76 -6.71 -23.10 -7.86
CA GLN A 76 -6.85 -22.30 -9.08
C GLN A 76 -5.51 -22.12 -9.80
N PHE A 77 -4.43 -21.81 -9.08
CA PHE A 77 -3.10 -21.70 -9.66
C PHE A 77 -2.63 -23.04 -10.28
N LYS A 78 -2.88 -24.16 -9.61
CA LYS A 78 -2.61 -25.51 -10.15
C LYS A 78 -3.47 -25.83 -11.40
N ALA A 79 -4.75 -25.51 -11.37
CA ALA A 79 -5.66 -25.71 -12.49
C ALA A 79 -5.25 -24.90 -13.73
N LEU A 80 -4.66 -23.72 -13.53
CA LEU A 80 -4.04 -22.91 -14.58
C LEU A 80 -2.67 -23.44 -15.03
N GLY A 81 -2.13 -24.49 -14.41
CA GLY A 81 -0.80 -25.02 -14.74
C GLY A 81 0.37 -24.12 -14.38
N LEU A 82 0.18 -23.22 -13.41
CA LEU A 82 1.25 -22.36 -12.92
C LEU A 82 2.24 -23.16 -12.06
N GLN A 83 3.48 -22.70 -12.04
CA GLN A 83 4.51 -23.25 -11.17
C GLN A 83 4.40 -22.68 -9.76
N PRO A 84 4.76 -23.46 -8.70
CA PRO A 84 4.88 -22.92 -7.36
C PRO A 84 5.91 -21.79 -7.30
N GLY A 85 5.59 -20.71 -6.58
CA GLY A 85 6.42 -19.53 -6.47
C GLY A 85 7.47 -19.59 -5.37
N ASN A 86 7.41 -20.55 -4.46
CA ASN A 86 8.36 -20.75 -3.36
C ASN A 86 8.99 -22.14 -3.43
N GLY A 87 10.01 -22.31 -4.27
CA GLY A 87 10.64 -23.61 -4.51
C GLY A 87 9.62 -24.60 -5.07
N THR A 88 9.24 -25.62 -4.27
CA THR A 88 8.21 -26.62 -4.61
C THR A 88 6.85 -26.31 -3.96
N SER A 89 6.74 -25.24 -3.20
CA SER A 89 5.52 -24.82 -2.48
C SER A 89 4.88 -23.60 -3.12
N PHE A 90 3.54 -23.55 -3.09
CA PHE A 90 2.79 -22.34 -3.38
C PHE A 90 2.69 -21.40 -2.17
N PHE A 91 3.12 -21.83 -0.98
CA PHE A 91 2.93 -21.10 0.26
C PHE A 91 4.23 -20.46 0.75
N GLN A 92 4.12 -19.22 1.23
CA GLN A 92 5.06 -18.60 2.14
C GLN A 92 4.35 -18.40 3.47
N GLU A 93 4.75 -19.17 4.49
CA GLU A 93 4.20 -19.03 5.83
C GLU A 93 4.54 -17.67 6.42
N VAL A 94 3.51 -16.98 6.93
CA VAL A 94 3.61 -15.66 7.57
C VAL A 94 3.31 -15.83 9.06
N PRO A 95 4.34 -15.84 9.91
CA PRO A 95 4.15 -15.91 11.35
C PRO A 95 3.68 -14.56 11.89
N MET A 96 2.61 -14.57 12.68
CA MET A 96 1.99 -13.38 13.23
C MET A 96 1.66 -13.54 14.71
N VAL A 97 1.43 -12.43 15.36
CA VAL A 97 1.03 -12.37 16.76
C VAL A 97 -0.10 -11.38 16.94
N GLU A 98 -1.17 -11.81 17.58
CA GLU A 98 -2.23 -10.93 18.07
C GLU A 98 -1.83 -10.42 19.44
N ILE A 99 -1.74 -9.10 19.59
CA ILE A 99 -1.31 -8.40 20.81
C ILE A 99 -2.52 -7.72 21.41
N SER A 100 -2.96 -8.18 22.59
CA SER A 100 -3.91 -7.44 23.42
C SER A 100 -3.14 -6.63 24.43
N SER A 101 -3.18 -5.30 24.30
CA SER A 101 -2.47 -4.37 25.18
C SER A 101 -3.48 -3.50 25.94
N LYS A 102 -3.35 -3.43 27.25
CA LYS A 102 -4.24 -2.61 28.09
C LYS A 102 -3.45 -1.83 29.14
N PRO A 103 -3.78 -0.55 29.38
CA PRO A 103 -3.22 0.18 30.51
C PRO A 103 -3.66 -0.47 31.82
N VAL A 104 -2.73 -0.62 32.77
CA VAL A 104 -3.02 -1.15 34.10
C VAL A 104 -3.98 -0.23 34.86
N ASN A 105 -3.80 1.09 34.66
CA ASN A 105 -4.73 2.10 35.17
C ASN A 105 -5.33 2.84 33.95
N PRO A 106 -6.66 2.91 33.82
CA PRO A 106 -7.32 3.65 32.74
C PRO A 106 -7.13 5.17 32.83
N ILE A 107 -6.62 5.69 33.96
CA ILE A 107 -6.30 7.11 34.13
C ILE A 107 -4.80 7.30 33.90
N LEU A 108 -4.45 8.02 32.82
CA LEU A 108 -3.10 8.49 32.57
C LEU A 108 -2.93 9.88 33.18
N THR A 109 -1.85 10.08 33.97
CA THR A 109 -1.58 11.34 34.64
C THR A 109 -0.29 11.94 34.14
N PHE A 110 -0.37 13.16 33.62
CA PHE A 110 0.75 14.02 33.31
C PHE A 110 1.06 14.94 34.49
N LYS A 111 2.30 15.05 34.91
CA LYS A 111 2.75 15.85 36.07
C LYS A 111 3.81 16.84 35.67
N GLY A 112 3.65 18.08 36.08
CA GLY A 112 4.61 19.15 35.87
C GLY A 112 4.61 20.14 37.05
N ASP A 113 5.51 21.12 37.03
CA ASP A 113 5.66 22.10 38.11
C ASP A 113 4.38 22.93 38.38
N LYS A 114 3.52 23.08 37.37
CA LYS A 114 2.28 23.87 37.45
C LYS A 114 1.04 23.03 37.77
N GLY A 115 1.20 21.74 38.10
CA GLY A 115 0.11 20.86 38.47
C GLY A 115 0.13 19.49 37.78
N ALA A 116 -1.05 18.86 37.74
CA ALA A 116 -1.24 17.58 37.11
C ALA A 116 -2.51 17.58 36.22
N LEU A 117 -2.47 16.83 35.13
CA LEU A 117 -3.58 16.58 34.23
C LEU A 117 -3.84 15.07 34.20
N SER A 118 -5.05 14.65 34.58
CA SER A 118 -5.49 13.26 34.49
C SER A 118 -6.48 13.10 33.34
N VAL A 119 -6.29 12.09 32.52
CA VAL A 119 -7.05 11.82 31.29
C VAL A 119 -7.51 10.38 31.22
N GLN A 120 -8.66 10.14 30.58
CA GLN A 120 -9.35 8.85 30.59
C GLN A 120 -9.06 8.03 29.34
N TYR A 121 -8.75 6.75 29.53
CA TYR A 121 -8.53 5.80 28.43
C TYR A 121 -9.78 5.67 27.56
N LEU A 122 -9.60 5.63 26.24
CA LEU A 122 -10.56 5.62 25.13
C LEU A 122 -11.25 6.97 24.87
N ASP A 123 -11.47 7.80 25.88
CA ASP A 123 -12.13 9.09 25.71
C ASP A 123 -11.13 10.20 25.33
N ASP A 124 -10.01 10.25 26.06
CA ASP A 124 -9.00 11.30 25.93
C ASP A 124 -7.72 10.81 25.27
N TYR A 125 -7.41 9.53 25.45
CA TYR A 125 -6.21 8.90 24.90
C TYR A 125 -6.42 7.42 24.60
N VAL A 126 -5.59 6.88 23.71
CA VAL A 126 -5.39 5.45 23.50
C VAL A 126 -3.91 5.14 23.49
N ILE A 127 -3.52 3.99 24.04
CA ILE A 127 -2.13 3.49 24.02
C ILE A 127 -2.10 1.97 23.89
N GLY A 128 -1.01 1.49 23.32
CA GLY A 128 -0.67 0.07 23.23
C GLY A 128 0.82 -0.10 22.97
N THR A 129 1.23 -1.31 22.71
CA THR A 129 2.60 -1.63 22.31
C THR A 129 2.60 -2.66 21.18
N ARG A 130 3.60 -2.57 20.31
CA ARG A 130 3.93 -3.62 19.34
C ARG A 130 5.16 -4.43 19.76
N ARG A 131 5.65 -4.21 20.99
CA ARG A 131 6.73 -5.02 21.58
C ARG A 131 6.16 -6.30 22.17
N LEU A 132 6.88 -7.40 22.03
CA LEU A 132 6.47 -8.71 22.56
C LEU A 132 6.95 -8.89 24.02
N GLU A 133 6.53 -7.97 24.87
CA GLU A 133 6.81 -7.94 26.31
C GLU A 133 5.49 -7.99 27.08
N GLU A 134 5.33 -8.94 28.02
CA GLU A 134 4.09 -9.12 28.78
C GLU A 134 3.73 -7.89 29.62
N GLN A 135 4.72 -7.11 29.99
CA GLN A 135 4.54 -5.89 30.77
C GLN A 135 5.46 -4.78 30.26
N ILE A 136 4.88 -3.64 30.01
CA ILE A 136 5.64 -2.40 29.83
C ILE A 136 5.51 -1.61 31.12
N ASN A 137 6.64 -1.24 31.71
CA ASN A 137 6.68 -0.46 32.94
C ASN A 137 7.66 0.69 32.79
N ILE A 138 7.14 1.90 32.65
CA ILE A 138 7.88 3.14 32.56
C ILE A 138 7.49 3.99 33.80
N PRO A 139 8.32 3.99 34.84
CA PRO A 139 8.00 4.68 36.09
C PRO A 139 7.95 6.20 35.93
N SER A 140 8.75 6.74 35.00
CA SER A 140 8.71 8.15 34.62
C SER A 140 9.34 8.34 33.24
N THR A 141 8.75 9.22 32.42
CA THR A 141 9.28 9.65 31.13
C THR A 141 8.94 11.11 30.90
N ASP A 142 9.93 11.91 30.51
CA ASP A 142 9.74 13.33 30.19
C ASP A 142 9.10 13.49 28.82
N LEU A 143 8.26 14.51 28.67
CA LEU A 143 7.55 14.80 27.45
C LEU A 143 8.22 15.88 26.63
N VAL A 144 8.31 15.67 25.31
CA VAL A 144 8.83 16.63 24.35
C VAL A 144 7.84 16.78 23.19
N PHE A 145 7.48 18.00 22.84
CA PHE A 145 6.71 18.26 21.61
C PHE A 145 7.69 18.42 20.44
N ALA A 146 7.65 17.47 19.53
CA ALA A 146 8.57 17.37 18.39
C ALA A 146 7.86 17.68 17.04
N GLY A 147 7.00 18.71 17.02
CA GLY A 147 6.33 19.13 15.77
C GLY A 147 5.58 18.01 15.09
N PHE A 148 5.92 17.69 13.86
CA PHE A 148 5.36 16.54 13.14
C PHE A 148 6.10 15.22 13.39
N GLY A 149 7.26 15.25 14.06
CA GLY A 149 8.09 14.07 14.26
C GLY A 149 8.65 13.51 12.94
N ILE A 150 9.12 14.38 12.06
CA ILE A 150 9.56 14.07 10.70
C ILE A 150 11.06 14.29 10.54
N VAL A 151 11.71 13.36 9.83
CA VAL A 151 13.06 13.50 9.26
C VAL A 151 12.95 13.30 7.75
N ALA A 152 12.98 14.39 6.98
CA ALA A 152 12.79 14.41 5.53
C ALA A 152 13.88 15.30 4.88
N PRO A 153 15.08 14.73 4.60
CA PRO A 153 16.23 15.51 4.11
C PRO A 153 15.96 16.20 2.78
N GLU A 154 15.19 15.57 1.86
CA GLU A 154 14.83 16.11 0.55
C GLU A 154 13.97 17.37 0.66
N TYR A 155 13.21 17.51 1.77
CA TYR A 155 12.44 18.71 2.10
C TYR A 155 13.20 19.65 3.05
N LYS A 156 14.44 19.31 3.44
CA LYS A 156 15.23 20.04 4.45
C LYS A 156 14.48 20.20 5.76
N TRP A 157 13.75 19.15 6.16
CA TRP A 157 12.93 19.13 7.35
C TRP A 157 13.45 18.07 8.33
N ASN A 158 13.69 18.48 9.58
CA ASN A 158 14.10 17.57 10.65
C ASN A 158 13.59 18.08 12.00
N ASP A 159 12.50 17.50 12.49
CA ASP A 159 11.91 17.85 13.78
C ASP A 159 12.72 17.33 14.98
N TYR A 160 13.66 16.43 14.74
CA TYR A 160 14.57 15.86 15.76
C TYR A 160 15.96 16.51 15.76
N GLU A 161 16.16 17.58 14.97
CA GLU A 161 17.47 18.22 14.86
C GLU A 161 17.96 18.74 16.23
N ASN A 162 19.15 18.29 16.67
CA ASN A 162 19.76 18.61 17.96
C ASN A 162 18.90 18.24 19.19
N LEU A 163 18.00 17.25 19.05
CA LEU A 163 17.13 16.78 20.10
C LEU A 163 17.45 15.32 20.46
N ASP A 164 17.86 15.08 21.71
CA ASP A 164 17.92 13.72 22.25
C ASP A 164 16.58 13.35 22.86
N VAL A 165 15.88 12.40 22.24
CA VAL A 165 14.59 11.87 22.71
C VAL A 165 14.72 10.47 23.33
N LYS A 166 15.94 9.96 23.45
CA LYS A 166 16.17 8.62 24.01
C LYS A 166 15.57 8.52 25.41
N GLY A 167 14.69 7.54 25.58
CA GLY A 167 13.99 7.33 26.85
C GLY A 167 12.88 8.35 27.18
N LYS A 168 12.61 9.33 26.30
CA LYS A 168 11.54 10.31 26.45
C LYS A 168 10.28 9.92 25.68
N THR A 169 9.16 10.56 26.00
CA THR A 169 7.93 10.48 25.24
C THR A 169 7.83 11.65 24.29
N VAL A 170 7.73 11.38 23.01
CA VAL A 170 7.51 12.42 22.01
C VAL A 170 6.01 12.60 21.73
N ILE A 171 5.59 13.87 21.64
CA ILE A 171 4.24 14.26 21.22
C ILE A 171 4.38 14.88 19.85
N VAL A 172 3.58 14.42 18.88
CA VAL A 172 3.69 14.85 17.48
C VAL A 172 2.32 15.14 16.86
N LEU A 173 2.31 15.96 15.82
CA LEU A 173 1.12 16.28 15.03
C LEU A 173 0.81 15.16 14.02
N ALA A 174 -0.45 14.94 13.74
CA ALA A 174 -0.91 14.12 12.61
C ALA A 174 -0.63 14.83 11.27
N SER A 175 -0.58 14.06 10.17
CA SER A 175 -0.27 14.52 8.81
C SER A 175 1.15 15.10 8.67
N ASP A 176 1.42 15.87 7.61
CA ASP A 176 2.68 16.53 7.32
C ASP A 176 2.46 18.05 7.08
N PRO A 177 3.54 18.83 7.00
CA PRO A 177 3.44 20.29 6.82
C PRO A 177 2.66 20.72 5.58
N GLY A 178 2.64 19.92 4.49
CA GLY A 178 1.91 20.22 3.26
C GLY A 178 0.41 20.34 3.46
N HIS A 179 -0.16 19.60 4.42
CA HIS A 179 -1.56 19.70 4.80
C HIS A 179 -1.96 21.12 5.25
N TYR A 180 -1.03 21.86 5.85
CA TYR A 180 -1.29 23.18 6.42
C TYR A 180 -0.76 24.34 5.54
N ASP A 181 0.30 24.11 4.76
CA ASP A 181 0.88 25.08 3.84
C ASP A 181 1.21 24.40 2.49
N LYS A 182 0.46 24.80 1.45
CA LYS A 182 0.59 24.24 0.10
C LYS A 182 1.95 24.52 -0.59
N ASN A 183 2.80 25.35 0.00
CA ASN A 183 4.17 25.56 -0.48
C ASN A 183 5.17 24.57 0.13
N LEU A 184 4.73 23.72 1.05
CA LEU A 184 5.57 22.75 1.74
C LEU A 184 5.26 21.31 1.24
N PHE A 185 6.24 20.44 1.32
CA PHE A 185 6.15 19.04 0.94
C PHE A 185 5.50 18.85 -0.44
N LYS A 186 4.43 18.06 -0.55
CA LYS A 186 3.67 17.84 -1.78
C LYS A 186 2.29 18.54 -1.75
N ALA A 187 2.18 19.66 -1.04
CA ALA A 187 0.93 20.41 -0.89
C ALA A 187 -0.23 19.53 -0.38
N ASP A 188 -1.33 19.45 -1.13
CA ASP A 188 -2.50 18.67 -0.75
C ASP A 188 -2.29 17.14 -0.85
N THR A 189 -1.16 16.67 -1.40
CA THR A 189 -0.84 15.24 -1.46
C THR A 189 -0.09 14.83 -0.21
N MET A 190 -0.68 13.96 0.61
CA MET A 190 0.02 13.41 1.77
C MET A 190 1.29 12.68 1.35
N THR A 191 2.40 12.96 2.01
CA THR A 191 3.63 12.18 1.88
C THR A 191 3.64 11.02 2.87
N TYR A 192 4.60 10.09 2.75
CA TYR A 192 4.77 9.04 3.76
C TYR A 192 4.97 9.61 5.17
N TYR A 193 5.64 10.73 5.27
CA TYR A 193 5.87 11.44 6.53
C TYR A 193 4.58 11.84 7.24
N GLY A 194 3.47 12.03 6.50
CA GLY A 194 2.15 12.34 7.06
C GLY A 194 1.42 11.15 7.66
N ARG A 195 1.83 9.93 7.35
CA ARG A 195 1.20 8.71 7.89
C ARG A 195 1.51 8.54 9.37
N TRP A 196 0.48 8.13 10.13
CA TRP A 196 0.64 7.87 11.56
C TRP A 196 1.63 6.72 11.84
N THR A 197 1.70 5.72 10.96
CA THR A 197 2.68 4.63 11.05
C THR A 197 4.10 5.14 10.99
N TYR A 198 4.39 6.11 10.09
CA TYR A 198 5.70 6.74 10.03
C TYR A 198 6.10 7.41 11.34
N LYS A 199 5.14 8.08 12.03
CA LYS A 199 5.42 8.75 13.31
C LYS A 199 5.92 7.77 14.37
N PHE A 200 5.31 6.58 14.42
CA PHE A 200 5.71 5.52 15.33
C PHE A 200 7.07 4.92 14.94
N GLU A 201 7.25 4.65 13.65
CA GLU A 201 8.51 4.13 13.13
C GLU A 201 9.68 5.10 13.40
N GLU A 202 9.49 6.39 13.12
CA GLU A 202 10.54 7.38 13.32
C GLU A 202 10.87 7.61 14.80
N ALA A 203 9.86 7.69 15.66
CA ALA A 203 10.07 7.77 17.10
C ALA A 203 10.88 6.57 17.64
N GLY A 204 10.58 5.36 17.13
CA GLY A 204 11.36 4.15 17.43
C GLY A 204 12.81 4.26 16.96
N ARG A 205 13.06 4.72 15.73
CA ARG A 205 14.42 4.94 15.18
C ARG A 205 15.20 5.97 16.00
N GLN A 206 14.53 7.00 16.52
CA GLN A 206 15.14 8.03 17.40
C GLN A 206 15.34 7.53 18.84
N GLY A 207 14.88 6.34 19.19
CA GLY A 207 15.03 5.74 20.53
C GLY A 207 14.08 6.31 21.59
N ALA A 208 12.98 6.91 21.20
CA ALA A 208 11.96 7.39 22.12
C ALA A 208 11.37 6.23 22.94
N ALA A 209 11.07 6.47 24.23
CA ALA A 209 10.37 5.48 25.07
C ALA A 209 8.90 5.38 24.68
N GLY A 210 8.27 6.48 24.29
CA GLY A 210 6.89 6.52 23.88
C GLY A 210 6.63 7.56 22.80
N VAL A 211 5.53 7.39 22.08
CA VAL A 211 5.07 8.35 21.09
C VAL A 211 3.56 8.54 21.17
N LEU A 212 3.10 9.77 21.23
CA LEU A 212 1.69 10.14 21.27
C LEU A 212 1.38 11.13 20.13
N ILE A 213 0.50 10.73 19.24
CA ILE A 213 0.06 11.58 18.13
C ILE A 213 -1.14 12.42 18.60
N ILE A 214 -1.09 13.72 18.36
CA ILE A 214 -2.25 14.60 18.58
C ILE A 214 -3.24 14.35 17.46
N HIS A 215 -4.44 13.89 17.81
CA HIS A 215 -5.50 13.66 16.85
C HIS A 215 -6.14 14.99 16.43
N ASP A 216 -6.14 15.23 15.13
CA ASP A 216 -6.91 16.28 14.46
C ASP A 216 -7.74 15.61 13.36
N THR A 217 -9.08 15.78 13.41
CA THR A 217 -10.00 15.11 12.48
C THR A 217 -9.73 15.45 11.01
N LYS A 218 -9.31 16.69 10.72
CA LYS A 218 -9.03 17.11 9.33
C LYS A 218 -7.70 16.52 8.86
N ALA A 219 -6.67 16.60 9.69
CA ALA A 219 -5.35 16.11 9.37
C ALA A 219 -5.28 14.57 9.30
N ALA A 220 -6.03 13.88 10.16
CA ALA A 220 -6.15 12.42 10.16
C ALA A 220 -7.08 11.90 9.06
N SER A 221 -8.02 12.72 8.56
CA SER A 221 -9.11 12.35 7.62
C SER A 221 -10.19 11.44 8.22
N TYR A 222 -10.23 11.28 9.55
CA TYR A 222 -11.24 10.53 10.29
C TYR A 222 -11.41 11.07 11.72
N GLY A 223 -12.56 10.76 12.35
CA GLY A 223 -12.88 11.21 13.71
C GLY A 223 -12.17 10.38 14.80
N TRP A 224 -12.26 10.89 16.05
CA TRP A 224 -11.72 10.19 17.23
C TRP A 224 -12.31 8.79 17.43
N ASP A 225 -13.56 8.57 17.04
CA ASP A 225 -14.22 7.27 17.17
C ASP A 225 -13.48 6.16 16.40
N VAL A 226 -12.90 6.47 15.23
CA VAL A 226 -12.10 5.53 14.46
C VAL A 226 -10.83 5.14 15.23
N VAL A 227 -10.15 6.12 15.84
CA VAL A 227 -8.97 5.86 16.68
C VAL A 227 -9.37 5.03 17.89
N ARG A 228 -10.42 5.41 18.59
CA ARG A 228 -10.92 4.71 19.78
C ARG A 228 -11.24 3.25 19.47
N THR A 229 -12.00 3.00 18.41
CA THR A 229 -12.40 1.64 18.01
C THR A 229 -11.20 0.82 17.56
N GLY A 230 -10.34 1.40 16.70
CA GLY A 230 -9.16 0.73 16.18
C GLY A 230 -8.13 0.35 17.26
N TRP A 231 -8.09 1.07 18.40
CA TRP A 231 -7.14 0.83 19.49
C TRP A 231 -7.75 0.13 20.72
N SER A 232 -9.05 -0.13 20.74
CA SER A 232 -9.73 -0.79 21.86
C SER A 232 -9.56 -2.30 21.88
N GLY A 233 -9.35 -2.90 20.71
CA GLY A 233 -9.23 -4.34 20.49
C GLY A 233 -7.78 -4.82 20.36
N PRO A 234 -7.60 -6.15 20.17
CA PRO A 234 -6.31 -6.71 19.82
C PRO A 234 -5.78 -6.16 18.51
N GLN A 235 -4.46 -6.01 18.41
CA GLN A 235 -3.75 -5.61 17.20
C GLN A 235 -2.92 -6.77 16.68
N MET A 236 -2.84 -6.95 15.37
CA MET A 236 -1.91 -7.92 14.80
C MET A 236 -0.57 -7.26 14.43
N ASP A 237 0.50 -8.04 14.56
CA ASP A 237 1.83 -7.70 14.07
C ASP A 237 2.54 -8.98 13.61
N LEU A 238 3.64 -8.84 12.89
CA LEU A 238 4.50 -9.97 12.55
C LEU A 238 5.21 -10.52 13.81
N ASP A 239 5.25 -11.83 13.95
CA ASP A 239 6.16 -12.48 14.91
C ASP A 239 7.58 -12.50 14.31
N ASN A 240 8.21 -11.33 14.29
CA ASN A 240 9.51 -11.11 13.67
C ASN A 240 10.51 -10.58 14.70
N LYS A 241 11.07 -11.49 15.52
CA LYS A 241 12.03 -11.14 16.57
C LYS A 241 13.42 -10.78 16.03
N GLU A 242 13.80 -11.34 14.89
CA GLU A 242 15.19 -11.25 14.37
C GLU A 242 15.44 -10.02 13.49
N ASN A 243 14.41 -9.50 12.81
CA ASN A 243 14.50 -8.39 11.87
C ASN A 243 13.55 -7.23 12.21
N ALA A 244 13.20 -7.08 13.49
CA ALA A 244 12.26 -6.06 13.90
C ALA A 244 12.89 -4.65 13.80
N GLU A 245 12.20 -3.75 13.09
CA GLU A 245 12.49 -2.32 13.17
C GLU A 245 12.42 -1.86 14.63
N PRO A 246 13.24 -0.87 15.05
CA PRO A 246 13.16 -0.32 16.39
C PRO A 246 11.76 0.18 16.72
N LYS A 247 11.17 -0.30 17.82
CA LYS A 247 9.84 0.08 18.27
C LYS A 247 9.94 0.85 19.59
N ALA A 248 9.17 1.94 19.74
CA ALA A 248 8.98 2.56 21.04
C ALA A 248 8.37 1.56 22.04
N MET A 249 8.55 1.78 23.33
CA MET A 249 7.96 0.90 24.34
C MET A 249 6.44 0.99 24.34
N TYR A 250 5.88 2.17 24.02
CA TYR A 250 4.46 2.34 23.79
C TYR A 250 4.19 3.38 22.69
N GLU A 251 3.05 3.23 22.06
CA GLU A 251 2.54 4.06 20.98
C GLU A 251 1.10 4.43 21.28
N GLY A 252 0.65 5.59 20.80
CA GLY A 252 -0.72 5.97 21.04
C GLY A 252 -1.12 7.32 20.47
N TRP A 253 -2.33 7.73 20.84
CA TRP A 253 -2.92 8.99 20.43
C TRP A 253 -3.48 9.73 21.66
N ILE A 254 -3.48 11.05 21.58
CA ILE A 254 -4.20 11.92 22.51
C ILE A 254 -5.17 12.81 21.73
N SER A 255 -6.31 13.13 22.33
CA SER A 255 -7.26 14.06 21.71
C SER A 255 -6.66 15.46 21.61
N THR A 256 -7.15 16.27 20.64
CA THR A 256 -6.76 17.70 20.55
C THR A 256 -7.00 18.45 21.86
N ASN A 257 -8.13 18.16 22.55
CA ASN A 257 -8.43 18.78 23.83
C ASN A 257 -7.40 18.43 24.91
N THR A 258 -7.02 17.16 25.00
CA THR A 258 -5.97 16.69 25.92
C THR A 258 -4.64 17.40 25.65
N ALA A 259 -4.24 17.51 24.38
CA ALA A 259 -3.00 18.20 24.00
C ALA A 259 -3.02 19.68 24.41
N GLN A 260 -4.13 20.39 24.18
CA GLN A 260 -4.29 21.80 24.56
C GLN A 260 -4.20 22.00 26.08
N GLN A 261 -4.83 21.12 26.87
CA GLN A 261 -4.75 21.17 28.33
C GLN A 261 -3.33 20.87 28.82
N LEU A 262 -2.65 19.91 28.20
CA LEU A 262 -1.27 19.54 28.50
C LEU A 262 -0.32 20.72 28.26
N PHE A 263 -0.40 21.39 27.12
CA PHE A 263 0.41 22.57 26.81
C PHE A 263 0.13 23.72 27.78
N LYS A 264 -1.13 23.97 28.08
CA LYS A 264 -1.52 24.98 29.09
C LYS A 264 -0.90 24.67 30.46
N MET A 265 -0.98 23.42 30.92
CA MET A 265 -0.38 22.98 32.17
C MET A 265 1.14 23.10 32.15
N ALA A 266 1.79 22.79 31.05
CA ALA A 266 3.23 23.01 30.83
C ALA A 266 3.61 24.49 30.82
N GLY A 267 2.63 25.41 30.77
CA GLY A 267 2.84 26.84 30.66
C GLY A 267 3.28 27.29 29.26
N ILE A 268 2.99 26.47 28.28
CA ILE A 268 3.30 26.71 26.86
C ILE A 268 2.02 27.17 26.17
N SER A 269 2.12 28.26 25.40
CA SER A 269 0.99 28.70 24.59
C SER A 269 0.65 27.68 23.49
N ASN A 270 -0.64 27.47 23.22
CA ASN A 270 -1.08 26.68 22.07
C ASN A 270 -0.57 27.22 20.73
N GLN A 271 -0.02 28.43 20.69
CA GLN A 271 0.70 28.99 19.54
C GLN A 271 1.91 28.11 19.12
N VAL A 272 2.41 27.25 20.00
CA VAL A 272 3.48 26.29 19.67
C VAL A 272 3.05 25.33 18.55
N ILE A 273 1.78 24.94 18.50
CA ILE A 273 1.23 24.11 17.43
C ILE A 273 1.32 24.84 16.08
N GLU A 274 0.94 26.13 16.05
CA GLU A 274 1.02 26.95 14.84
C GLU A 274 2.48 27.22 14.42
N SER A 275 3.38 27.30 15.37
CA SER A 275 4.82 27.44 15.10
C SER A 275 5.41 26.16 14.49
N ALA A 276 4.95 24.99 14.93
CA ALA A 276 5.41 23.69 14.42
C ALA A 276 5.03 23.45 12.94
N LYS A 277 4.02 24.15 12.44
CA LYS A 277 3.61 24.08 11.01
C LYS A 277 4.55 24.84 10.06
N LYS A 278 5.57 25.52 10.60
CA LYS A 278 6.48 26.38 9.83
C LYS A 278 7.89 25.77 9.77
N PRO A 279 8.62 26.00 8.66
CA PRO A 279 10.04 25.61 8.58
C PRO A 279 10.87 26.19 9.72
N GLY A 280 11.84 25.42 10.20
CA GLY A 280 12.78 25.86 11.26
C GLY A 280 12.19 25.78 12.67
N PHE A 281 11.05 25.16 12.86
CA PHE A 281 10.55 24.82 14.21
C PHE A 281 11.61 24.06 15.00
N LYS A 282 11.70 24.34 16.28
CA LYS A 282 12.55 23.61 17.23
C LYS A 282 11.68 22.90 18.25
N ALA A 283 11.94 21.62 18.47
CA ALA A 283 11.23 20.82 19.46
C ALA A 283 11.29 21.48 20.86
N VAL A 284 10.21 21.31 21.61
CA VAL A 284 10.00 21.99 22.90
C VAL A 284 9.86 20.96 24.02
N PRO A 285 10.82 20.87 24.97
CA PRO A 285 10.63 20.13 26.22
C PRO A 285 9.45 20.74 27.00
N LEU A 286 8.54 19.89 27.50
CA LEU A 286 7.33 20.38 28.15
C LEU A 286 7.51 20.60 29.66
N SER A 287 8.61 20.16 30.26
CA SER A 287 8.80 20.11 31.74
C SER A 287 7.64 19.37 32.43
N VAL A 288 7.16 18.33 31.78
CA VAL A 288 6.09 17.46 32.22
C VAL A 288 6.56 16.03 32.05
N SER A 289 6.21 15.17 32.99
CA SER A 289 6.47 13.74 32.94
C SER A 289 5.19 12.93 33.06
N THR A 290 5.25 11.68 32.64
CA THR A 290 4.18 10.70 32.86
C THR A 290 4.77 9.33 33.20
N SER A 291 3.95 8.47 33.79
CA SER A 291 4.26 7.04 33.99
C SER A 291 3.30 6.19 33.17
N VAL A 292 3.82 5.13 32.56
CA VAL A 292 3.01 4.22 31.74
C VAL A 292 3.22 2.78 32.18
N GLN A 293 2.12 2.07 32.43
CA GLN A 293 2.13 0.65 32.71
C GLN A 293 1.11 -0.04 31.81
N LEU A 294 1.59 -1.00 30.99
CA LEU A 294 0.73 -1.82 30.15
C LEU A 294 0.85 -3.28 30.58
N LYS A 295 -0.27 -3.99 30.52
CA LYS A 295 -0.31 -5.45 30.61
C LYS A 295 -0.71 -5.99 29.23
N ASN A 296 0.10 -6.90 28.72
CA ASN A 296 -0.05 -7.44 27.38
C ASN A 296 -0.27 -8.95 27.42
N SER A 297 -1.02 -9.46 26.46
CA SER A 297 -1.15 -10.89 26.20
C SER A 297 -1.02 -11.14 24.71
N PHE A 298 -0.52 -12.32 24.36
CA PHE A 298 -0.15 -12.69 23.01
C PHE A 298 -0.82 -13.98 22.58
N LYS A 299 -1.30 -13.99 21.34
CA LYS A 299 -1.77 -15.20 20.67
C LYS A 299 -1.01 -15.33 19.36
N TYR A 300 -0.14 -16.34 19.29
CA TYR A 300 0.65 -16.60 18.09
C TYR A 300 -0.14 -17.46 17.11
N ALA A 301 -0.05 -17.12 15.85
CA ALA A 301 -0.68 -17.87 14.77
C ALA A 301 0.09 -17.66 13.47
N LYS A 302 -0.28 -18.42 12.43
CA LYS A 302 0.36 -18.40 11.12
C LYS A 302 -0.72 -18.38 10.06
N SER A 303 -0.44 -17.68 8.99
CA SER A 303 -1.22 -17.69 7.76
C SER A 303 -0.27 -17.80 6.57
N ASN A 304 -0.75 -17.68 5.33
CA ASN A 304 0.07 -17.87 4.16
C ASN A 304 -0.16 -16.80 3.09
N ASN A 305 0.95 -16.28 2.54
CA ASN A 305 0.92 -15.75 1.20
C ASN A 305 0.88 -16.92 0.21
N VAL A 306 0.03 -16.87 -0.81
CA VAL A 306 -0.07 -17.91 -1.84
C VAL A 306 0.57 -17.40 -3.11
N ILE A 307 1.62 -18.10 -3.60
CA ILE A 307 2.53 -17.58 -4.62
C ILE A 307 2.68 -18.58 -5.75
N ALA A 308 2.40 -18.12 -6.97
CA ALA A 308 2.62 -18.85 -8.20
C ALA A 308 3.49 -18.06 -9.17
N LYS A 309 4.07 -18.72 -10.18
CA LYS A 309 4.87 -18.06 -11.19
C LYS A 309 4.67 -18.61 -12.60
N ILE A 310 4.97 -17.78 -13.58
CA ILE A 310 5.32 -18.13 -14.95
C ILE A 310 6.79 -17.75 -15.14
N GLU A 311 7.64 -18.73 -15.41
CA GLU A 311 9.08 -18.48 -15.53
C GLU A 311 9.41 -17.71 -16.81
N GLY A 312 10.30 -16.74 -16.69
CA GLY A 312 10.77 -15.91 -17.79
C GLY A 312 11.64 -16.68 -18.78
N THR A 313 11.51 -16.35 -20.06
CA THR A 313 12.22 -17.07 -21.15
C THR A 313 13.68 -16.65 -21.35
N LYS A 314 14.07 -15.43 -20.91
CA LYS A 314 15.43 -14.88 -21.14
C LYS A 314 16.07 -14.29 -19.88
N ARG A 315 15.29 -13.67 -19.01
CA ARG A 315 15.71 -12.97 -17.79
C ARG A 315 14.90 -13.52 -16.60
N ALA A 316 15.00 -14.84 -16.41
CA ALA A 316 14.21 -15.56 -15.43
C ALA A 316 14.51 -15.13 -13.97
N ASP A 317 15.67 -14.52 -13.73
CA ASP A 317 16.08 -13.97 -12.44
C ASP A 317 15.50 -12.58 -12.15
N GLU A 318 14.91 -11.91 -13.14
CA GLU A 318 14.21 -10.63 -12.98
C GLU A 318 12.70 -10.90 -12.84
N THR A 319 12.05 -10.28 -11.85
CA THR A 319 10.66 -10.58 -11.51
C THR A 319 9.75 -9.36 -11.60
N ILE A 320 8.52 -9.57 -12.06
CA ILE A 320 7.40 -8.64 -11.95
C ILE A 320 6.37 -9.33 -11.05
N ILE A 321 5.96 -8.67 -9.98
CA ILE A 321 5.08 -9.27 -8.96
C ILE A 321 3.71 -8.60 -9.02
N TYR A 322 2.67 -9.38 -9.32
CA TYR A 322 1.28 -8.99 -9.14
C TYR A 322 0.82 -9.37 -7.76
N THR A 323 0.21 -8.44 -7.04
CA THR A 323 -0.35 -8.67 -5.70
C THR A 323 -1.85 -8.37 -5.64
N ALA A 324 -2.55 -9.12 -4.80
CA ALA A 324 -3.88 -8.82 -4.29
C ALA A 324 -3.99 -9.47 -2.92
N HIS A 325 -4.60 -8.82 -1.94
CA HIS A 325 -4.83 -9.49 -0.67
C HIS A 325 -6.05 -10.42 -0.75
N TRP A 326 -5.98 -11.52 -0.04
CA TRP A 326 -7.05 -12.51 -0.05
C TRP A 326 -7.90 -12.47 1.22
N ASP A 327 -7.38 -11.87 2.28
CA ASP A 327 -8.09 -11.76 3.56
C ASP A 327 -9.16 -10.67 3.56
N HIS A 328 -10.09 -10.79 4.52
CA HIS A 328 -11.03 -9.73 4.86
C HIS A 328 -11.41 -9.84 6.35
N LEU A 329 -12.51 -9.21 6.77
CA LEU A 329 -12.79 -8.99 8.19
C LEU A 329 -13.36 -10.21 8.92
N GLY A 330 -13.85 -11.24 8.20
CA GLY A 330 -14.37 -12.45 8.81
C GLY A 330 -15.81 -12.33 9.31
N ILE A 331 -16.10 -13.00 10.40
CA ILE A 331 -17.38 -12.89 11.10
C ILE A 331 -17.22 -11.81 12.19
N GLY A 332 -18.09 -10.81 12.15
CA GLY A 332 -18.02 -9.63 13.00
C GLY A 332 -19.37 -9.23 13.61
N GLU A 333 -19.54 -7.93 13.83
CA GLU A 333 -20.80 -7.36 14.32
C GLU A 333 -21.94 -7.58 13.32
N THR A 334 -23.11 -7.93 13.82
CA THR A 334 -24.29 -8.14 12.97
C THR A 334 -24.86 -6.81 12.49
N VAL A 335 -24.93 -6.63 11.17
CA VAL A 335 -25.51 -5.46 10.50
C VAL A 335 -26.69 -5.93 9.66
N ASN A 336 -27.91 -5.43 9.94
CA ASN A 336 -29.14 -5.82 9.23
C ASN A 336 -29.40 -7.35 9.17
N GLY A 337 -28.96 -8.08 10.19
CA GLY A 337 -29.18 -9.53 10.29
C GLY A 337 -28.05 -10.40 9.67
N ASP A 338 -27.03 -9.79 9.10
CA ASP A 338 -25.85 -10.45 8.55
C ASP A 338 -24.60 -10.09 9.35
N SER A 339 -23.75 -11.07 9.61
CA SER A 339 -22.49 -10.94 10.38
C SER A 339 -21.26 -11.38 9.60
N ILE A 340 -21.40 -11.88 8.36
CA ILE A 340 -20.30 -12.33 7.53
C ILE A 340 -19.88 -11.18 6.62
N TYR A 341 -18.66 -10.73 6.78
CA TYR A 341 -18.05 -9.69 5.95
C TYR A 341 -17.42 -10.35 4.73
N ASN A 342 -18.23 -10.54 3.67
CA ASN A 342 -17.85 -11.35 2.51
C ASN A 342 -16.72 -10.74 1.67
N GLY A 343 -16.56 -9.41 1.62
CA GLY A 343 -15.49 -8.73 0.93
C GLY A 343 -15.40 -9.10 -0.56
N ALA A 344 -16.48 -8.87 -1.31
CA ALA A 344 -16.51 -9.20 -2.74
C ALA A 344 -15.67 -8.22 -3.55
N VAL A 345 -15.87 -6.90 -3.34
CA VAL A 345 -15.03 -5.84 -3.91
C VAL A 345 -13.68 -5.83 -3.21
N ASP A 346 -13.69 -5.99 -1.90
CA ASP A 346 -12.53 -5.93 -1.01
C ASP A 346 -12.24 -7.30 -0.37
N ASN A 347 -11.40 -8.19 -0.92
CA ASN A 347 -10.72 -8.05 -2.20
C ASN A 347 -10.75 -9.38 -2.97
N ALA A 348 -11.91 -10.10 -2.91
CA ALA A 348 -12.12 -11.28 -3.79
C ALA A 348 -11.93 -10.91 -5.26
N ALA A 349 -12.30 -9.68 -5.62
CA ALA A 349 -12.14 -9.10 -6.95
C ALA A 349 -10.68 -9.06 -7.42
N GLY A 350 -9.76 -8.58 -6.59
CA GLY A 350 -8.33 -8.53 -6.89
C GLY A 350 -7.71 -9.93 -7.02
N VAL A 351 -8.08 -10.86 -6.14
CA VAL A 351 -7.61 -12.25 -6.24
C VAL A 351 -8.10 -12.92 -7.53
N ALA A 352 -9.37 -12.73 -7.91
CA ALA A 352 -9.91 -13.24 -9.17
C ALA A 352 -9.18 -12.65 -10.39
N ALA A 353 -8.75 -11.39 -10.32
CA ALA A 353 -7.96 -10.74 -11.38
C ALA A 353 -6.58 -11.37 -11.55
N LEU A 354 -5.91 -11.86 -10.48
CA LEU A 354 -4.65 -12.60 -10.60
C LEU A 354 -4.81 -13.81 -11.54
N PHE A 355 -5.92 -14.55 -11.45
CA PHE A 355 -6.17 -15.71 -12.30
C PHE A 355 -6.38 -15.32 -13.77
N GLU A 356 -7.13 -14.23 -14.01
CA GLU A 356 -7.37 -13.75 -15.37
C GLU A 356 -6.09 -13.24 -16.04
N ILE A 357 -5.25 -12.50 -15.32
CA ILE A 357 -3.96 -12.03 -15.82
C ILE A 357 -3.01 -13.21 -16.10
N ALA A 358 -3.03 -14.24 -15.24
CA ALA A 358 -2.23 -15.45 -15.48
C ALA A 358 -2.62 -16.15 -16.81
N LYS A 359 -3.92 -16.27 -17.09
CA LYS A 359 -4.42 -16.82 -18.38
C LYS A 359 -3.94 -15.97 -19.56
N ALA A 360 -3.96 -14.64 -19.42
CA ALA A 360 -3.51 -13.75 -20.47
C ALA A 360 -1.99 -13.93 -20.77
N PHE A 361 -1.15 -14.02 -19.75
CA PHE A 361 0.28 -14.31 -19.94
C PHE A 361 0.53 -15.67 -20.58
N GLN A 362 -0.26 -16.70 -20.24
CA GLN A 362 -0.15 -18.02 -20.87
C GLN A 362 -0.61 -18.00 -22.34
N ALA A 363 -1.62 -17.20 -22.68
CA ALA A 363 -2.13 -17.06 -24.03
C ALA A 363 -1.30 -16.12 -24.91
N ALA A 364 -0.43 -15.29 -24.32
CA ALA A 364 0.37 -14.30 -25.03
C ALA A 364 1.22 -14.94 -26.15
N LYS A 365 1.23 -14.29 -27.32
CA LYS A 365 1.99 -14.75 -28.50
C LYS A 365 3.47 -14.78 -28.24
N VAL A 366 3.98 -13.74 -27.61
CA VAL A 366 5.37 -13.66 -27.17
C VAL A 366 5.38 -13.93 -25.66
N LYS A 367 6.13 -14.93 -25.24
CA LYS A 367 6.22 -15.28 -23.82
C LYS A 367 7.04 -14.22 -23.08
N PRO A 368 6.71 -13.94 -21.81
CA PRO A 368 7.44 -12.97 -21.01
C PRO A 368 8.92 -13.34 -20.93
N GLU A 369 9.80 -12.36 -21.08
CA GLU A 369 11.24 -12.57 -20.92
C GLU A 369 11.64 -12.62 -19.45
N ARG A 370 10.93 -11.89 -18.58
CA ARG A 370 11.05 -11.86 -17.12
C ARG A 370 10.05 -12.82 -16.47
N THR A 371 10.38 -13.33 -15.30
CA THR A 371 9.45 -14.13 -14.50
C THR A 371 8.29 -13.28 -13.99
N ILE A 372 7.06 -13.78 -14.19
CA ILE A 372 5.84 -13.17 -13.66
C ILE A 372 5.43 -13.94 -12.41
N VAL A 373 5.29 -13.24 -11.31
CA VAL A 373 4.89 -13.79 -10.01
C VAL A 373 3.48 -13.29 -9.69
N PHE A 374 2.60 -14.21 -9.31
CA PHE A 374 1.25 -13.95 -8.81
C PHE A 374 1.24 -14.25 -7.32
N MET A 375 0.91 -13.26 -6.51
CA MET A 375 0.96 -13.40 -5.05
C MET A 375 -0.34 -12.90 -4.43
N ALA A 376 -1.11 -13.82 -3.87
CA ALA A 376 -2.23 -13.48 -3.01
C ALA A 376 -1.70 -13.36 -1.57
N VAL A 377 -1.69 -12.15 -1.02
CA VAL A 377 -1.11 -11.85 0.31
C VAL A 377 -2.15 -11.96 1.40
N THR A 378 -1.71 -12.31 2.61
CA THR A 378 -2.53 -12.40 3.82
C THR A 378 -2.46 -11.12 4.65
N ALA A 379 -3.47 -10.93 5.51
CA ALA A 379 -3.47 -9.93 6.59
C ALA A 379 -3.17 -8.49 6.12
N GLU A 380 -3.71 -8.09 4.97
CA GLU A 380 -3.72 -6.70 4.51
C GLU A 380 -4.52 -5.84 5.48
N GLU A 381 -5.73 -6.28 5.82
CA GLU A 381 -6.69 -5.63 6.71
C GLU A 381 -6.16 -5.46 8.15
N GLN A 382 -5.12 -6.21 8.48
CA GLN A 382 -4.47 -6.19 9.79
C GLN A 382 -3.21 -5.32 9.79
N GLY A 383 -2.93 -4.59 8.71
CA GLY A 383 -1.80 -3.68 8.58
C GLY A 383 -0.75 -4.10 7.55
N LEU A 384 -1.17 -4.64 6.41
CA LEU A 384 -0.31 -5.01 5.28
C LEU A 384 0.73 -6.10 5.64
N LEU A 385 0.38 -7.03 6.56
CA LEU A 385 1.37 -7.89 7.20
C LEU A 385 1.97 -8.93 6.25
N GLY A 386 1.18 -9.49 5.32
CA GLY A 386 1.66 -10.47 4.35
C GLY A 386 2.70 -9.89 3.40
N SER A 387 2.43 -8.73 2.83
CA SER A 387 3.38 -8.01 1.96
C SER A 387 4.57 -7.46 2.75
N ALA A 388 4.39 -7.03 4.01
CA ALA A 388 5.46 -6.62 4.90
C ALA A 388 6.40 -7.79 5.21
N TYR A 389 5.85 -8.98 5.49
CA TYR A 389 6.66 -10.18 5.70
C TYR A 389 7.45 -10.54 4.45
N TYR A 390 6.78 -10.58 3.27
CA TYR A 390 7.46 -10.88 2.02
C TYR A 390 8.59 -9.89 1.73
N SER A 391 8.38 -8.60 1.89
CA SER A 391 9.39 -7.58 1.61
C SER A 391 10.60 -7.63 2.54
N ASN A 392 10.43 -8.19 3.76
CA ASN A 392 11.52 -8.42 4.71
C ASN A 392 12.16 -9.80 4.57
N ASN A 393 11.42 -10.79 4.03
CA ASN A 393 11.87 -12.17 3.80
C ASN A 393 11.57 -12.57 2.35
N PRO A 394 12.19 -11.90 1.36
CA PRO A 394 11.83 -12.04 -0.03
C PRO A 394 12.29 -13.39 -0.60
N ILE A 395 11.39 -14.06 -1.34
CA ILE A 395 11.72 -15.28 -2.09
C ILE A 395 12.55 -14.93 -3.33
N TYR A 396 12.23 -13.81 -3.96
CA TYR A 396 12.97 -13.29 -5.12
C TYR A 396 13.82 -12.08 -4.69
N PRO A 397 15.07 -11.96 -5.17
CA PRO A 397 15.95 -10.86 -4.75
C PRO A 397 15.34 -9.48 -5.01
N ILE A 398 15.36 -8.61 -4.02
CA ILE A 398 14.79 -7.25 -4.10
C ILE A 398 15.41 -6.44 -5.25
N ASN A 399 16.72 -6.55 -5.47
CA ASN A 399 17.41 -5.86 -6.57
C ASN A 399 17.13 -6.45 -7.96
N LYS A 400 16.46 -7.60 -8.04
CA LYS A 400 15.98 -8.24 -9.27
C LYS A 400 14.47 -8.11 -9.47
N THR A 401 13.75 -7.60 -8.49
CA THR A 401 12.33 -7.31 -8.61
C THR A 401 12.14 -5.98 -9.34
N VAL A 402 11.52 -6.02 -10.51
CA VAL A 402 11.38 -4.88 -11.44
C VAL A 402 10.32 -3.92 -10.96
N ALA A 403 9.14 -4.47 -10.63
CA ALA A 403 7.96 -3.73 -10.20
C ALA A 403 7.01 -4.61 -9.39
N ASN A 404 6.17 -3.98 -8.58
CA ASN A 404 4.97 -4.57 -7.99
C ASN A 404 3.72 -3.92 -8.62
N LEU A 405 2.76 -4.75 -9.03
CA LEU A 405 1.49 -4.33 -9.62
C LEU A 405 0.37 -4.83 -8.70
N ASN A 406 -0.20 -3.92 -7.91
CA ASN A 406 -1.16 -4.26 -6.85
C ASN A 406 -2.59 -4.00 -7.28
N MET A 407 -3.44 -4.98 -7.05
CA MET A 407 -4.87 -4.95 -7.36
C MET A 407 -5.66 -5.04 -6.07
N ASP A 408 -6.34 -3.94 -5.75
CA ASP A 408 -7.08 -3.79 -4.52
C ASP A 408 -8.34 -2.97 -4.78
N ALA A 409 -9.50 -3.58 -4.60
CA ALA A 409 -10.82 -2.98 -4.78
C ALA A 409 -11.12 -2.47 -6.22
N PHE A 410 -11.51 -3.37 -7.12
CA PHE A 410 -12.04 -2.99 -8.43
C PHE A 410 -13.46 -2.39 -8.35
N SER A 411 -13.72 -1.33 -9.12
CA SER A 411 -15.02 -0.67 -9.14
C SER A 411 -16.04 -1.38 -10.05
N PRO A 412 -17.16 -1.90 -9.53
CA PRO A 412 -18.19 -2.54 -10.34
C PRO A 412 -19.20 -1.54 -10.93
N LEU A 413 -18.83 -0.29 -11.13
CA LEU A 413 -19.72 0.76 -11.68
C LEU A 413 -19.85 0.74 -13.19
N GLY A 414 -18.97 0.04 -13.89
CA GLY A 414 -18.89 -0.01 -15.35
C GLY A 414 -17.65 0.66 -15.92
N GLU A 415 -17.50 0.59 -17.24
CA GLU A 415 -16.32 1.05 -17.95
C GLU A 415 -16.19 2.57 -17.94
N THR A 416 -14.95 3.07 -17.76
CA THR A 416 -14.61 4.50 -17.75
C THR A 416 -13.65 4.84 -18.89
N LYS A 417 -13.72 6.12 -19.35
CA LYS A 417 -12.79 6.66 -20.36
C LYS A 417 -11.42 6.97 -19.78
N ASP A 418 -11.32 7.01 -18.47
CA ASP A 418 -10.13 7.37 -17.73
C ASP A 418 -9.74 6.29 -16.73
N VAL A 419 -8.49 6.30 -16.33
CA VAL A 419 -7.89 5.43 -15.29
C VAL A 419 -7.34 6.33 -14.20
N SER A 420 -7.52 5.95 -12.95
CA SER A 420 -6.98 6.64 -11.80
C SER A 420 -5.77 5.88 -11.25
N ILE A 421 -4.60 6.55 -11.16
CA ILE A 421 -3.43 6.02 -10.45
C ILE A 421 -3.39 6.64 -9.06
N VAL A 422 -3.33 5.81 -8.05
CA VAL A 422 -3.09 6.21 -6.66
C VAL A 422 -1.60 6.48 -6.49
N GLY A 423 -1.23 7.67 -6.04
CA GLY A 423 0.17 8.10 -5.97
C GLY A 423 0.76 8.49 -7.33
N PHE A 424 -0.05 8.99 -8.27
CA PHE A 424 0.40 9.48 -9.57
C PHE A 424 1.56 10.48 -9.44
N GLY A 425 2.64 10.26 -10.18
CA GLY A 425 3.86 11.07 -10.12
C GLY A 425 4.99 10.46 -9.28
N GLN A 426 4.79 9.28 -8.68
CA GLN A 426 5.81 8.64 -7.84
C GLN A 426 6.91 7.92 -8.65
N SER A 427 6.56 7.25 -9.73
CA SER A 427 7.53 6.44 -10.49
C SER A 427 7.27 6.46 -11.99
N GLU A 428 8.22 5.91 -12.77
CA GLU A 428 8.11 5.73 -14.21
C GLU A 428 7.08 4.65 -14.61
N ILE A 429 6.51 3.91 -13.64
CA ILE A 429 5.39 2.99 -13.93
C ILE A 429 4.19 3.76 -14.49
N ASP A 430 3.99 5.00 -14.06
CA ASP A 430 2.94 5.87 -14.61
C ASP A 430 3.04 5.99 -16.14
N ASP A 431 4.26 6.05 -16.67
CA ASP A 431 4.48 6.21 -18.11
C ASP A 431 4.10 4.92 -18.87
N TYR A 432 4.25 3.75 -18.24
CA TYR A 432 3.73 2.47 -18.77
C TYR A 432 2.21 2.46 -18.77
N VAL A 433 1.58 2.91 -17.67
CA VAL A 433 0.12 3.00 -17.60
C VAL A 433 -0.42 3.98 -18.64
N ILE A 434 0.22 5.13 -18.84
CA ILE A 434 -0.18 6.12 -19.86
C ILE A 434 -0.13 5.51 -21.26
N ARG A 435 0.98 4.83 -21.63
CA ARG A 435 1.11 4.17 -22.94
C ARG A 435 0.06 3.07 -23.13
N SER A 436 -0.11 2.22 -22.12
CA SER A 436 -1.09 1.15 -22.16
C SER A 436 -2.53 1.68 -22.23
N ALA A 437 -2.89 2.67 -21.40
CA ALA A 437 -4.22 3.28 -21.44
C ALA A 437 -4.53 3.87 -22.82
N HIS A 438 -3.56 4.53 -23.47
CA HIS A 438 -3.72 5.06 -24.81
C HIS A 438 -4.06 3.98 -25.85
N LYS A 439 -3.43 2.78 -25.77
CA LYS A 439 -3.76 1.64 -26.64
C LYS A 439 -5.23 1.19 -26.52
N PHE A 440 -5.82 1.36 -25.33
CA PHE A 440 -7.23 1.04 -25.06
C PHE A 440 -8.16 2.27 -25.21
N GLY A 441 -7.67 3.40 -25.74
CA GLY A 441 -8.47 4.62 -25.92
C GLY A 441 -8.85 5.31 -24.62
N ARG A 442 -8.09 5.08 -23.53
CA ARG A 442 -8.33 5.66 -22.19
C ARG A 442 -7.28 6.72 -21.86
N THR A 443 -7.63 7.66 -21.02
CA THR A 443 -6.73 8.66 -20.44
C THR A 443 -6.34 8.29 -19.02
N VAL A 444 -5.28 8.91 -18.49
CA VAL A 444 -4.79 8.67 -17.13
C VAL A 444 -4.88 9.93 -16.29
N ARG A 445 -5.25 9.77 -15.04
CA ARG A 445 -5.29 10.84 -14.04
C ARG A 445 -4.78 10.36 -12.69
N GLY A 446 -4.51 11.28 -11.78
CA GLY A 446 -4.27 10.97 -10.38
C GLY A 446 -5.57 10.68 -9.61
N GLU A 447 -5.44 10.16 -8.41
CA GLU A 447 -6.54 9.90 -7.49
C GLU A 447 -7.33 11.16 -7.10
N ASN A 448 -8.61 10.98 -6.68
CA ASN A 448 -9.50 12.10 -6.34
C ASN A 448 -9.14 12.76 -5.02
N ASN A 449 -8.59 12.01 -4.07
CA ASN A 449 -8.31 12.47 -2.71
C ASN A 449 -6.88 12.13 -2.27
N PRO A 450 -5.87 12.81 -2.83
CA PRO A 450 -4.48 12.55 -2.48
C PRO A 450 -4.12 12.92 -1.03
N THR A 451 -4.94 13.77 -0.37
CA THR A 451 -4.77 14.10 1.05
C THR A 451 -5.02 12.92 1.99
N SER A 452 -5.76 11.91 1.56
CA SER A 452 -6.03 10.71 2.37
C SER A 452 -4.82 9.78 2.52
N GLY A 453 -3.80 9.96 1.66
CA GLY A 453 -2.62 9.09 1.63
C GLY A 453 -2.94 7.66 1.20
N GLY A 454 -3.85 7.49 0.22
CA GLY A 454 -4.24 6.18 -0.33
C GLY A 454 -3.04 5.34 -0.79
N PHE A 455 -2.03 5.98 -1.37
CA PHE A 455 -0.80 5.32 -1.80
C PHE A 455 -0.07 4.51 -0.70
N TYR A 456 -0.28 4.85 0.56
CA TYR A 456 0.40 4.20 1.71
C TYR A 456 -0.50 3.19 2.43
N ARG A 457 -1.65 2.79 1.83
CA ARG A 457 -2.68 2.00 2.50
C ARG A 457 -2.93 0.62 1.90
N SER A 458 -2.15 0.21 0.89
CA SER A 458 -2.28 -1.11 0.30
C SER A 458 -0.91 -1.76 0.07
N ASP A 459 -0.88 -3.02 -0.28
CA ASP A 459 0.28 -3.92 -0.25
C ASP A 459 1.49 -3.50 -1.09
N HIS A 460 1.27 -2.77 -2.21
CA HIS A 460 2.37 -2.23 -3.02
C HIS A 460 3.33 -1.38 -2.19
N PHE A 461 2.83 -0.77 -1.12
CA PHE A 461 3.61 0.16 -0.33
C PHE A 461 4.80 -0.51 0.38
N ASN A 462 4.66 -1.77 0.83
CA ASN A 462 5.77 -2.50 1.43
C ASN A 462 6.90 -2.81 0.43
N PHE A 463 6.58 -2.97 -0.86
CA PHE A 463 7.57 -3.05 -1.93
C PHE A 463 8.24 -1.68 -2.18
N VAL A 464 7.47 -0.61 -2.18
CA VAL A 464 7.96 0.77 -2.32
C VAL A 464 8.95 1.11 -1.20
N LYS A 465 8.69 0.72 0.04
CA LYS A 465 9.62 0.86 1.19
C LYS A 465 10.95 0.12 0.98
N LYS A 466 11.02 -0.85 0.06
CA LYS A 466 12.26 -1.55 -0.34
C LYS A 466 12.87 -0.99 -1.63
N GLY A 467 12.36 0.14 -2.13
CA GLY A 467 12.84 0.78 -3.35
C GLY A 467 12.35 0.12 -4.64
N ILE A 468 11.31 -0.73 -4.59
CA ILE A 468 10.68 -1.33 -5.76
C ILE A 468 9.51 -0.43 -6.16
N PRO A 469 9.46 0.11 -7.41
CA PRO A 469 8.30 0.86 -7.86
C PRO A 469 7.01 0.03 -7.80
N GLY A 470 5.96 0.60 -7.20
CA GLY A 470 4.65 -0.03 -7.04
C GLY A 470 3.58 0.68 -7.84
N LEU A 471 2.66 -0.07 -8.43
CA LEU A 471 1.45 0.42 -9.09
C LEU A 471 0.22 0.05 -8.26
N PHE A 472 -0.61 1.04 -8.01
CA PHE A 472 -1.96 0.88 -7.52
C PHE A 472 -2.88 1.76 -8.38
N MET A 473 -3.78 1.16 -9.15
CA MET A 473 -4.68 1.88 -10.05
C MET A 473 -6.05 1.22 -10.10
N GLY A 474 -7.03 1.96 -10.59
CA GLY A 474 -8.38 1.47 -10.84
C GLY A 474 -9.14 2.36 -11.81
N SER A 475 -10.42 2.06 -11.99
CA SER A 475 -11.31 2.85 -12.85
C SER A 475 -11.30 4.33 -12.47
N GLY A 476 -11.38 5.19 -13.49
CA GLY A 476 -11.54 6.63 -13.29
C GLY A 476 -12.96 7.03 -12.94
N ASN A 477 -13.33 8.26 -13.32
CA ASN A 477 -14.64 8.84 -12.98
C ASN A 477 -15.57 9.04 -14.18
N GLU A 478 -15.03 9.02 -15.41
CA GLU A 478 -15.76 9.32 -16.63
C GLU A 478 -16.38 8.05 -17.22
N LEU A 479 -17.51 7.61 -16.67
CA LEU A 479 -18.22 6.44 -17.19
C LEU A 479 -18.57 6.60 -18.68
N ILE A 480 -18.38 5.54 -19.45
CA ILE A 480 -18.72 5.49 -20.89
C ILE A 480 -20.23 5.45 -21.07
N SER A 481 -20.94 4.71 -20.22
CA SER A 481 -22.41 4.63 -20.24
C SER A 481 -23.03 5.99 -20.03
N LYS A 482 -24.07 6.30 -20.84
CA LYS A 482 -24.87 7.52 -20.75
C LYS A 482 -26.18 7.31 -19.99
N ASP A 483 -26.45 6.08 -19.53
CA ASP A 483 -27.64 5.79 -18.72
C ASP A 483 -27.42 6.27 -17.27
N THR A 484 -27.76 7.53 -17.08
CA THR A 484 -27.59 8.20 -15.76
C THR A 484 -28.48 7.58 -14.68
N VAL A 485 -29.63 6.99 -15.04
CA VAL A 485 -30.54 6.33 -14.09
C VAL A 485 -29.94 5.02 -13.60
N ALA A 486 -29.47 4.14 -14.52
CA ALA A 486 -28.81 2.90 -14.15
C ALA A 486 -27.56 3.16 -13.33
N ILE A 487 -26.73 4.14 -13.71
CA ILE A 487 -25.54 4.54 -12.96
C ILE A 487 -25.90 5.01 -11.54
N ALA A 488 -26.91 5.87 -11.40
CA ALA A 488 -27.33 6.38 -10.09
C ALA A 488 -27.85 5.26 -9.18
N ASN A 489 -28.65 4.34 -9.73
CA ASN A 489 -29.16 3.18 -9.01
C ASN A 489 -28.01 2.28 -8.54
N ARG A 490 -27.04 1.97 -9.41
CA ARG A 490 -25.85 1.18 -9.10
C ARG A 490 -24.99 1.84 -8.04
N LYS A 491 -24.69 3.14 -8.17
CA LYS A 491 -23.95 3.90 -7.14
C LYS A 491 -24.65 3.83 -5.80
N LYS A 492 -25.98 4.01 -5.77
CA LYS A 492 -26.76 3.91 -4.54
C LYS A 492 -26.69 2.52 -3.92
N ALA A 493 -26.78 1.46 -4.74
CA ALA A 493 -26.73 0.08 -4.26
C ALA A 493 -25.36 -0.29 -3.69
N LEU A 494 -24.27 0.27 -4.23
CA LEU A 494 -22.89 -0.02 -3.83
C LEU A 494 -22.37 0.92 -2.73
N THR A 495 -23.07 2.03 -2.45
CA THR A 495 -22.65 2.98 -1.42
C THR A 495 -22.75 2.34 -0.03
N GLY A 496 -21.71 2.52 0.79
CA GLY A 496 -21.68 2.05 2.17
C GLY A 496 -21.38 0.55 2.33
N ARG A 497 -20.95 -0.14 1.27
CA ARG A 497 -20.57 -1.56 1.33
C ARG A 497 -19.15 -1.79 1.84
N TYR A 498 -18.28 -0.80 1.72
CA TYR A 498 -16.88 -0.93 2.17
C TYR A 498 -16.83 -1.29 3.66
N HIS A 499 -16.14 -2.38 3.98
CA HIS A 499 -16.04 -2.97 5.31
C HIS A 499 -17.40 -3.25 5.98
N ALA A 500 -18.36 -3.73 5.18
CA ALA A 500 -19.69 -4.10 5.64
C ALA A 500 -20.09 -5.50 5.12
N PRO A 501 -20.99 -6.23 5.81
CA PRO A 501 -21.49 -7.52 5.32
C PRO A 501 -22.16 -7.43 3.94
N SER A 502 -22.64 -6.24 3.56
CA SER A 502 -23.24 -5.97 2.25
C SER A 502 -22.25 -5.89 1.09
N ASP A 503 -20.93 -6.00 1.32
CA ASP A 503 -19.94 -6.15 0.24
C ASP A 503 -20.00 -7.57 -0.34
N GLN A 504 -21.01 -7.78 -1.16
CA GLN A 504 -21.33 -9.06 -1.81
C GLN A 504 -21.43 -8.88 -3.32
N LEU A 505 -21.18 -9.96 -4.06
CA LEU A 505 -21.48 -10.03 -5.49
C LEU A 505 -22.97 -10.13 -5.70
N ASP A 506 -23.55 -9.21 -6.46
CA ASP A 506 -24.96 -9.18 -6.81
C ASP A 506 -25.21 -8.63 -8.24
N ASP A 507 -26.48 -8.55 -8.63
CA ASP A 507 -26.89 -8.09 -9.97
C ASP A 507 -26.58 -6.60 -10.24
N ASN A 508 -26.09 -5.86 -9.25
CA ASN A 508 -25.68 -4.47 -9.44
C ASN A 508 -24.25 -4.32 -10.01
N TRP A 509 -23.50 -5.42 -10.12
CA TRP A 509 -22.17 -5.37 -10.68
C TRP A 509 -22.17 -5.24 -12.20
N ASP A 510 -21.39 -4.29 -12.70
CA ASP A 510 -21.06 -4.13 -14.11
C ASP A 510 -19.56 -4.46 -14.30
N PHE A 511 -19.33 -5.62 -14.90
CA PHE A 511 -17.96 -6.13 -15.09
C PHE A 511 -17.18 -5.39 -16.19
N GLY A 512 -17.81 -4.54 -17.01
CA GLY A 512 -17.16 -3.87 -18.13
C GLY A 512 -15.91 -3.09 -17.70
N GLY A 513 -16.03 -2.28 -16.64
CA GLY A 513 -14.92 -1.52 -16.08
C GLY A 513 -13.81 -2.40 -15.51
N ILE A 514 -14.20 -3.43 -14.76
CA ILE A 514 -13.24 -4.38 -14.15
C ILE A 514 -12.44 -5.11 -15.24
N MET A 515 -13.12 -5.59 -16.29
CA MET A 515 -12.44 -6.26 -17.40
C MET A 515 -11.50 -5.31 -18.15
N ALA A 516 -11.89 -4.05 -18.32
CA ALA A 516 -11.03 -3.03 -18.93
C ALA A 516 -9.78 -2.76 -18.07
N ASP A 517 -9.92 -2.68 -16.76
CA ASP A 517 -8.82 -2.46 -15.84
C ASP A 517 -7.87 -3.68 -15.77
N ILE A 518 -8.39 -4.92 -15.73
CA ILE A 518 -7.58 -6.16 -15.77
C ILE A 518 -6.76 -6.24 -17.06
N ARG A 519 -7.35 -5.89 -18.21
CA ARG A 519 -6.62 -5.83 -19.49
C ARG A 519 -5.49 -4.83 -19.46
N LEU A 520 -5.70 -3.69 -18.80
CA LEU A 520 -4.70 -2.67 -18.63
C LEU A 520 -3.56 -3.13 -17.70
N PHE A 521 -3.87 -3.76 -16.55
CA PHE A 521 -2.88 -4.37 -15.67
C PHE A 521 -2.03 -5.41 -16.40
N PHE A 522 -2.66 -6.24 -17.23
CA PHE A 522 -1.93 -7.19 -18.06
C PHE A 522 -0.98 -6.49 -19.04
N ASP A 523 -1.45 -5.51 -19.82
CA ASP A 523 -0.62 -4.84 -20.85
C ASP A 523 0.57 -4.07 -20.24
N VAL A 524 0.38 -3.46 -19.07
CA VAL A 524 1.46 -2.81 -18.31
C VAL A 524 2.54 -3.82 -17.92
N GLY A 525 2.17 -4.92 -17.26
CA GLY A 525 3.13 -5.93 -16.85
C GLY A 525 3.73 -6.70 -18.02
N TYR A 526 2.97 -6.89 -19.10
CA TYR A 526 3.47 -7.51 -20.32
C TYR A 526 4.54 -6.64 -20.99
N SER A 527 4.31 -5.33 -21.10
CA SER A 527 5.29 -4.37 -21.58
C SER A 527 6.56 -4.39 -20.73
N LEU A 528 6.41 -4.32 -19.40
CA LEU A 528 7.52 -4.43 -18.44
C LEU A 528 8.28 -5.76 -18.62
N SER A 529 7.59 -6.87 -18.95
CA SER A 529 8.22 -8.18 -19.09
C SER A 529 9.15 -8.29 -20.28
N LEU A 530 8.93 -7.50 -21.31
CA LEU A 530 9.69 -7.50 -22.57
C LEU A 530 10.79 -6.44 -22.59
N GLU A 531 10.67 -5.34 -21.85
CA GLU A 531 11.66 -4.28 -21.79
C GLU A 531 12.89 -4.65 -20.95
N LYS A 532 14.06 -4.01 -21.24
CA LYS A 532 15.33 -4.31 -20.56
C LYS A 532 15.55 -3.45 -19.32
N THR A 533 14.97 -2.27 -19.29
CA THR A 533 15.14 -1.28 -18.22
C THR A 533 14.23 -1.58 -17.01
N PHE A 534 14.63 -1.11 -15.86
CA PHE A 534 13.81 -1.10 -14.65
C PHE A 534 13.22 0.28 -14.48
N PRO A 535 11.91 0.42 -14.25
CA PRO A 535 11.31 1.72 -13.92
C PRO A 535 11.95 2.27 -12.66
N GLN A 536 12.14 3.60 -12.61
CA GLN A 536 12.73 4.31 -11.49
C GLN A 536 11.69 5.18 -10.80
N PHE A 537 11.96 5.57 -9.55
CA PHE A 537 11.19 6.63 -8.90
C PHE A 537 11.52 7.98 -9.53
N LYS A 538 10.52 8.85 -9.67
CA LYS A 538 10.68 10.21 -10.20
C LYS A 538 11.46 11.09 -9.19
N ILE A 539 12.07 12.18 -9.68
CA ILE A 539 13.00 13.01 -8.89
C ILE A 539 12.40 13.50 -7.57
N MET A 540 11.10 13.82 -7.56
CA MET A 540 10.40 14.33 -6.37
C MET A 540 9.79 13.25 -5.47
N SER A 541 10.07 11.98 -5.73
CA SER A 541 9.61 10.88 -4.88
C SER A 541 10.50 10.75 -3.65
N GLU A 542 9.91 10.65 -2.47
CA GLU A 542 10.58 10.34 -1.21
C GLU A 542 11.27 8.96 -1.19
N PHE A 543 10.96 8.12 -2.19
CA PHE A 543 11.54 6.77 -2.34
C PHE A 543 12.67 6.72 -3.39
N ARG A 544 13.03 7.86 -4.00
CA ARG A 544 14.05 7.95 -5.05
C ARG A 544 15.38 7.35 -4.62
N GLU A 545 15.89 7.76 -3.47
CA GLU A 545 17.18 7.29 -2.95
C GLU A 545 17.17 5.78 -2.66
N LEU A 546 16.05 5.25 -2.16
CA LEU A 546 15.88 3.81 -1.91
C LEU A 546 15.91 3.02 -3.22
N GLY A 547 15.25 3.52 -4.27
CA GLY A 547 15.27 2.91 -5.60
C GLY A 547 16.66 2.89 -6.22
N GLU A 548 17.41 3.99 -6.11
CA GLU A 548 18.80 4.10 -6.59
C GLU A 548 19.73 3.16 -5.84
N LYS A 549 19.64 3.08 -4.51
CA LYS A 549 20.41 2.14 -3.67
C LYS A 549 20.11 0.68 -4.04
N ARG A 550 18.85 0.35 -4.29
CA ARG A 550 18.41 -1.01 -4.66
C ARG A 550 19.05 -1.48 -5.98
N THR A 551 19.15 -0.60 -6.96
CA THR A 551 19.66 -0.90 -8.31
C THR A 551 21.15 -0.61 -8.49
N ALA A 552 21.82 0.00 -7.49
CA ALA A 552 23.26 0.19 -7.50
C ALA A 552 23.98 -1.16 -7.58
N LYS A 553 24.96 -1.26 -8.50
CA LYS A 553 25.75 -2.48 -8.73
C LYS A 553 26.86 -2.63 -7.69
#